data_ffcc42c9b0921f3f3818e45d945ddf0a
#
_entry.id   ffcc42c9b0921f3f3818e45d945ddf0a
#
_cell.length_a   1.000
_cell.length_b   1.000
_cell.length_c   1.000
_cell.angle_alpha   90.00
_cell.angle_beta   90.00
_cell.angle_gamma   90.00
#
_symmetry.space_group_name_H-M   'P 1'
#
loop_
_entity.id
_entity.type
_entity.pdbx_description
1 polymer ?
#
loop_
_entity_poly.entity_id
_entity_poly.type
_entity_poly.pdbx_seq_one_letter_code
_entity_poly.pdbx_strand_id
1 'polypeptide(L)'
;INNAGALALTNVENTSLKKYDLIQSINHRAVFVCSQAALPYLKKSSNAHILSLSPPINLNPKWLTVFAPYTLSKYGMTLLSIGMAQEFKDYNICVNTLWPETYIATAAVTNNIANEEAVDICRKPEIMADGAWTIITQRQTGQNLTDEQVLKTAGITDFSHYACNPATIDQIQKDFFLD
;
A
#
# COMPACT_ATOMS: atom_id res chain seq x y z
N ILE A 1 2.49 -6.65 -9.45
CA ILE A 1 2.13 -6.06 -8.15
C ILE A 1 3.38 -5.87 -7.32
N ASN A 2 3.69 -4.65 -6.90
CA ASN A 2 4.76 -4.28 -5.99
C ASN A 2 4.25 -4.37 -4.54
N ASN A 3 4.22 -5.58 -4.01
CA ASN A 3 3.75 -5.89 -2.66
C ASN A 3 4.90 -6.06 -1.66
N ALA A 4 6.05 -6.55 -2.10
CA ALA A 4 7.21 -6.72 -1.23
C ALA A 4 7.59 -5.39 -0.56
N GLY A 5 7.81 -5.43 0.75
CA GLY A 5 8.13 -4.23 1.53
C GLY A 5 8.84 -4.57 2.82
N ALA A 6 9.57 -3.60 3.35
CA ALA A 6 10.20 -3.67 4.66
C ALA A 6 9.66 -2.56 5.56
N LEU A 7 9.44 -2.90 6.82
CA LEU A 7 8.96 -2.01 7.87
C LEU A 7 10.13 -1.58 8.78
N ALA A 8 10.18 -0.30 9.12
CA ALA A 8 11.12 0.23 10.10
C ALA A 8 10.48 1.41 10.85
N LEU A 9 9.91 1.13 12.00
CA LEU A 9 9.24 2.11 12.85
C LEU A 9 10.24 2.77 13.82
N THR A 10 11.27 3.40 13.26
CA THR A 10 12.29 4.13 14.01
C THR A 10 12.44 5.53 13.46
N ASN A 11 12.67 6.51 14.35
CA ASN A 11 12.91 7.90 13.99
C ASN A 11 14.31 8.09 13.36
N VAL A 12 14.61 9.31 12.91
CA VAL A 12 15.89 9.64 12.27
C VAL A 12 17.07 9.36 13.17
N GLU A 13 16.96 9.74 14.45
CA GLU A 13 18.03 9.57 15.43
C GLU A 13 18.43 8.10 15.63
N ASN A 14 17.45 7.19 15.64
CA ASN A 14 17.62 5.78 15.99
C ASN A 14 17.68 4.86 14.76
N THR A 15 17.65 5.39 13.55
CA THR A 15 17.74 4.60 12.32
C THR A 15 19.20 4.52 11.86
N SER A 16 19.80 3.32 11.89
CA SER A 16 21.14 3.13 11.30
C SER A 16 21.12 3.30 9.78
N LEU A 17 22.23 3.77 9.20
CA LEU A 17 22.37 3.88 7.73
C LEU A 17 22.07 2.55 7.03
N LYS A 18 22.56 1.45 7.56
CA LYS A 18 22.29 0.11 7.01
C LYS A 18 20.77 -0.19 6.95
N LYS A 19 20.03 0.16 8.01
CA LYS A 19 18.57 -0.03 8.06
C LYS A 19 17.86 0.93 7.12
N TYR A 20 18.30 2.18 7.07
CA TYR A 20 17.81 3.18 6.12
C TYR A 20 17.96 2.70 4.68
N ASP A 21 19.17 2.33 4.25
CA ASP A 21 19.46 1.87 2.88
C ASP A 21 18.64 0.63 2.53
N LEU A 22 18.48 -0.29 3.48
CA LEU A 22 17.68 -1.50 3.29
C LEU A 22 16.21 -1.18 2.97
N ILE A 23 15.56 -0.33 3.78
CA ILE A 23 14.14 0.00 3.56
C ILE A 23 13.94 0.82 2.28
N GLN A 24 14.87 1.74 1.96
CA GLN A 24 14.81 2.48 0.70
C GLN A 24 14.96 1.53 -0.50
N SER A 25 15.85 0.56 -0.41
CA SER A 25 16.10 -0.42 -1.48
C SER A 25 14.91 -1.37 -1.69
N ILE A 26 14.32 -1.88 -0.62
CA ILE A 26 13.21 -2.84 -0.70
C ILE A 26 11.90 -2.15 -1.09
N ASN A 27 11.65 -0.94 -0.61
CA ASN A 27 10.41 -0.23 -0.88
C ASN A 27 10.48 0.52 -2.22
N HIS A 28 10.82 1.80 -2.25
CA HIS A 28 10.67 2.59 -3.49
C HIS A 28 11.65 2.24 -4.61
N ARG A 29 12.93 1.90 -4.28
CA ARG A 29 13.88 1.52 -5.32
C ARG A 29 13.44 0.25 -6.06
N ALA A 30 12.89 -0.74 -5.33
CA ALA A 30 12.38 -1.96 -5.97
C ALA A 30 11.20 -1.68 -6.89
N VAL A 31 10.28 -0.78 -6.53
CA VAL A 31 9.19 -0.35 -7.42
C VAL A 31 9.74 0.18 -8.74
N PHE A 32 10.75 1.04 -8.70
CA PHE A 32 11.40 1.56 -9.91
C PHE A 32 12.02 0.43 -10.75
N VAL A 33 12.87 -0.39 -10.14
CA VAL A 33 13.61 -1.45 -10.85
C VAL A 33 12.68 -2.49 -11.46
N CYS A 34 11.70 -2.96 -10.68
CA CYS A 34 10.76 -3.98 -11.15
C CYS A 34 9.84 -3.44 -12.26
N SER A 35 9.36 -2.21 -12.12
CA SER A 35 8.52 -1.58 -13.14
C SER A 35 9.28 -1.34 -14.44
N GLN A 36 10.53 -0.86 -14.36
CA GLN A 36 11.40 -0.66 -15.52
C GLN A 36 11.69 -1.98 -16.24
N ALA A 37 12.03 -3.04 -15.49
CA ALA A 37 12.31 -4.36 -16.06
C ALA A 37 11.05 -5.00 -16.68
N ALA A 38 9.88 -4.76 -16.13
CA ALA A 38 8.61 -5.28 -16.65
C ALA A 38 8.11 -4.50 -17.89
N LEU A 39 8.54 -3.25 -18.10
CA LEU A 39 8.01 -2.35 -19.12
C LEU A 39 7.98 -2.94 -20.54
N PRO A 40 9.03 -3.64 -21.05
CA PRO A 40 8.98 -4.24 -22.39
C PRO A 40 7.87 -5.30 -22.56
N TYR A 41 7.49 -5.95 -21.47
CA TYR A 41 6.43 -6.97 -21.47
C TYR A 41 5.05 -6.31 -21.29
N LEU A 42 4.96 -5.31 -20.43
CA LEU A 42 3.73 -4.55 -20.20
C LEU A 42 3.26 -3.86 -21.50
N LYS A 43 4.18 -3.30 -22.28
CA LYS A 43 3.87 -2.67 -23.58
C LYS A 43 3.24 -3.64 -24.59
N LYS A 44 3.39 -4.95 -24.40
CA LYS A 44 2.83 -6.00 -25.28
C LYS A 44 1.54 -6.59 -24.73
N SER A 45 1.16 -6.25 -23.52
CA SER A 45 -0.02 -6.81 -22.85
C SER A 45 -1.27 -6.01 -23.22
N SER A 46 -2.36 -6.72 -23.48
CA SER A 46 -3.69 -6.11 -23.66
C SER A 46 -4.32 -5.64 -22.36
N ASN A 47 -3.82 -6.11 -21.21
CA ASN A 47 -4.30 -5.72 -19.87
C ASN A 47 -3.13 -5.42 -18.93
N ALA A 48 -2.32 -4.43 -19.30
CA ALA A 48 -1.13 -4.05 -18.55
C ALA A 48 -1.46 -3.25 -17.30
N HIS A 49 -0.97 -3.70 -16.14
CA HIS A 49 -1.13 -3.02 -14.85
C HIS A 49 0.15 -3.03 -14.04
N ILE A 50 0.40 -1.93 -13.34
CA ILE A 50 1.34 -1.83 -12.23
C ILE A 50 0.51 -1.39 -11.01
N LEU A 51 0.55 -2.17 -9.93
CA LEU A 51 -0.09 -1.86 -8.66
C LEU A 51 0.96 -1.88 -7.56
N SER A 52 1.10 -0.79 -6.82
CA SER A 52 2.03 -0.68 -5.70
C SER A 52 1.27 -0.57 -4.38
N LEU A 53 1.66 -1.35 -3.36
CA LEU A 53 1.07 -1.24 -2.03
C LEU A 53 1.74 -0.10 -1.27
N SER A 54 1.21 1.10 -1.46
CA SER A 54 1.72 2.33 -0.86
C SER A 54 0.60 3.33 -0.55
N PRO A 55 0.77 4.15 0.52
CA PRO A 55 -0.28 5.00 1.05
C PRO A 55 -0.56 6.22 0.19
N PRO A 56 -1.74 6.84 0.35
CA PRO A 56 -1.97 8.22 -0.03
C PRO A 56 -0.94 9.15 0.62
N ILE A 57 -0.60 10.24 -0.06
CA ILE A 57 0.31 11.25 0.50
C ILE A 57 -0.43 12.07 1.54
N ASN A 58 0.00 11.96 2.78
CA ASN A 58 -0.51 12.72 3.91
C ASN A 58 0.66 13.46 4.58
N LEU A 59 0.68 14.79 4.48
CA LEU A 59 1.74 15.62 5.01
C LEU A 59 1.51 16.06 6.46
N ASN A 60 0.56 15.45 7.17
CA ASN A 60 0.38 15.70 8.59
C ASN A 60 1.68 15.36 9.33
N PRO A 61 2.22 16.29 10.13
CA PRO A 61 3.49 16.10 10.84
C PRO A 61 3.56 14.83 11.68
N LYS A 62 2.44 14.35 12.21
CA LYS A 62 2.40 13.10 12.99
C LYS A 62 2.99 11.90 12.23
N TRP A 63 2.78 11.82 10.90
CA TRP A 63 3.29 10.75 10.07
C TRP A 63 4.75 10.93 9.64
N LEU A 64 5.25 12.16 9.72
CA LEU A 64 6.63 12.52 9.37
C LEU A 64 7.56 12.46 10.58
N THR A 65 7.04 12.64 11.81
CA THR A 65 7.85 12.77 13.02
C THR A 65 8.31 11.41 13.57
N VAL A 66 7.44 10.40 13.56
CA VAL A 66 7.69 9.16 14.32
C VAL A 66 8.63 8.21 13.59
N PHE A 67 8.48 8.08 12.27
CA PHE A 67 9.25 7.13 11.44
C PHE A 67 9.54 7.69 10.03
N ALA A 68 10.05 8.91 9.97
CA ALA A 68 10.35 9.61 8.71
C ALA A 68 11.11 8.77 7.66
N PRO A 69 12.13 7.95 8.00
CA PRO A 69 12.81 7.09 7.03
C PRO A 69 11.87 6.10 6.33
N TYR A 70 10.94 5.52 7.08
CA TYR A 70 9.94 4.59 6.53
C TYR A 70 8.90 5.34 5.71
N THR A 71 8.37 6.45 6.23
CA THR A 71 7.44 7.33 5.51
C THR A 71 7.99 7.73 4.15
N LEU A 72 9.26 8.19 4.10
CA LEU A 72 9.93 8.54 2.85
C LEU A 72 9.95 7.36 1.87
N SER A 73 10.27 6.16 2.35
CA SER A 73 10.32 4.97 1.50
C SER A 73 8.95 4.61 0.90
N LYS A 74 7.89 4.74 1.69
CA LYS A 74 6.52 4.45 1.23
C LYS A 74 5.99 5.56 0.31
N TYR A 75 6.21 6.82 0.64
CA TYR A 75 5.83 7.94 -0.22
C TYR A 75 6.62 7.95 -1.53
N GLY A 76 7.87 7.51 -1.51
CA GLY A 76 8.65 7.30 -2.73
C GLY A 76 7.98 6.32 -3.70
N MET A 77 7.38 5.23 -3.19
CA MET A 77 6.59 4.30 -4.02
C MET A 77 5.38 4.99 -4.65
N THR A 78 4.65 5.78 -3.86
CA THR A 78 3.46 6.51 -4.31
C THR A 78 3.81 7.54 -5.38
N LEU A 79 4.83 8.37 -5.15
CA LEU A 79 5.27 9.39 -6.09
C LEU A 79 5.76 8.78 -7.42
N LEU A 80 6.52 7.67 -7.36
CA LEU A 80 6.90 6.92 -8.56
C LEU A 80 5.67 6.38 -9.31
N SER A 81 4.69 5.85 -8.60
CA SER A 81 3.48 5.31 -9.22
C SER A 81 2.65 6.41 -9.89
N ILE A 82 2.50 7.57 -9.26
CA ILE A 82 1.82 8.73 -9.84
C ILE A 82 2.54 9.20 -11.12
N GLY A 83 3.87 9.31 -11.08
CA GLY A 83 4.68 9.67 -12.24
C GLY A 83 4.55 8.66 -13.38
N MET A 84 4.70 7.37 -13.09
CA MET A 84 4.55 6.29 -14.07
C MET A 84 3.16 6.21 -14.67
N ALA A 85 2.10 6.53 -13.92
CA ALA A 85 0.73 6.57 -14.45
C ALA A 85 0.59 7.55 -15.61
N GLN A 86 1.25 8.70 -15.52
CA GLN A 86 1.25 9.70 -16.58
C GLN A 86 2.23 9.35 -17.71
N GLU A 87 3.45 8.90 -17.36
CA GLU A 87 4.49 8.53 -18.32
C GLU A 87 4.06 7.37 -19.24
N PHE A 88 3.37 6.37 -18.68
CA PHE A 88 3.00 5.16 -19.42
C PHE A 88 1.60 5.21 -20.06
N LYS A 89 0.94 6.35 -20.01
CA LYS A 89 -0.41 6.53 -20.54
C LYS A 89 -0.51 6.15 -22.02
N ASP A 90 0.44 6.57 -22.84
CA ASP A 90 0.45 6.30 -24.29
C ASP A 90 0.71 4.82 -24.63
N TYR A 91 1.22 4.06 -23.66
CA TYR A 91 1.38 2.59 -23.78
C TYR A 91 0.16 1.82 -23.28
N ASN A 92 -0.91 2.51 -22.86
CA ASN A 92 -2.11 1.89 -22.29
C ASN A 92 -1.81 0.99 -21.07
N ILE A 93 -0.83 1.39 -20.25
CA ILE A 93 -0.47 0.73 -19.00
C ILE A 93 -1.13 1.48 -17.84
N CYS A 94 -1.98 0.79 -17.09
CA CYS A 94 -2.60 1.34 -15.89
C CYS A 94 -1.63 1.24 -14.71
N VAL A 95 -1.46 2.36 -13.98
CA VAL A 95 -0.60 2.40 -12.80
C VAL A 95 -1.36 3.01 -11.63
N ASN A 96 -1.40 2.31 -10.51
CA ASN A 96 -2.14 2.73 -9.32
C ASN A 96 -1.39 2.38 -8.04
N THR A 97 -1.83 2.97 -6.93
CA THR A 97 -1.47 2.52 -5.59
C THR A 97 -2.71 2.07 -4.83
N LEU A 98 -2.50 1.15 -3.89
CA LEU A 98 -3.52 0.66 -2.98
C LEU A 98 -2.94 0.60 -1.57
N TRP A 99 -3.70 1.07 -0.59
CA TRP A 99 -3.33 1.03 0.82
C TRP A 99 -4.49 0.49 1.65
N PRO A 100 -4.24 -0.24 2.74
CA PRO A 100 -5.32 -0.64 3.63
C PRO A 100 -5.91 0.56 4.38
N GLU A 101 -7.22 0.66 4.48
CA GLU A 101 -7.90 1.66 5.34
C GLU A 101 -7.67 1.36 6.82
N THR A 102 -7.56 0.08 7.15
CA THR A 102 -7.40 -0.40 8.52
C THR A 102 -6.27 -1.41 8.61
N TYR A 103 -5.82 -1.73 9.81
CA TYR A 103 -4.83 -2.79 10.02
C TYR A 103 -5.30 -4.10 9.37
N ILE A 104 -4.35 -4.75 8.69
CA ILE A 104 -4.55 -6.06 8.06
C ILE A 104 -3.79 -7.11 8.86
N ALA A 105 -4.43 -8.23 9.14
CA ALA A 105 -3.85 -9.36 9.87
C ALA A 105 -2.71 -10.00 9.07
N THR A 106 -1.53 -9.41 9.15
CA THR A 106 -0.30 -9.85 8.47
C THR A 106 0.83 -9.96 9.47
N ALA A 107 1.86 -10.72 9.12
CA ALA A 107 3.08 -10.80 9.92
C ALA A 107 3.74 -9.43 10.20
N ALA A 108 3.55 -8.44 9.34
CA ALA A 108 4.02 -7.08 9.57
C ALA A 108 3.33 -6.44 10.77
N VAL A 109 2.02 -6.61 10.91
CA VAL A 109 1.23 -6.07 12.03
C VAL A 109 1.49 -6.88 13.30
N THR A 110 1.36 -8.20 13.26
CA THR A 110 1.49 -9.06 14.44
C THR A 110 2.89 -9.03 15.05
N ASN A 111 3.93 -8.91 14.24
CA ASN A 111 5.31 -8.96 14.72
C ASN A 111 5.91 -7.60 15.10
N ASN A 112 5.36 -6.48 14.58
CA ASN A 112 6.02 -5.17 14.73
C ASN A 112 5.14 -4.08 15.35
N ILE A 113 3.82 -4.19 15.24
CA ILE A 113 2.91 -3.12 15.64
C ILE A 113 2.13 -3.51 16.89
N ALA A 114 1.75 -4.78 16.95
CA ALA A 114 0.90 -5.26 18.01
C ALA A 114 1.18 -6.75 18.28
N ASN A 115 0.75 -7.26 19.44
CA ASN A 115 0.85 -8.68 19.79
C ASN A 115 -0.20 -9.53 19.04
N GLU A 116 -0.26 -10.83 19.33
CA GLU A 116 -1.23 -11.76 18.71
C GLU A 116 -2.68 -11.35 18.96
N GLU A 117 -2.98 -10.67 20.08
CA GLU A 117 -4.32 -10.15 20.41
C GLU A 117 -4.77 -9.02 19.45
N ALA A 118 -3.82 -8.37 18.78
CA ALA A 118 -4.14 -7.32 17.82
C ALA A 118 -4.75 -7.84 16.50
N VAL A 119 -4.75 -9.13 16.25
CA VAL A 119 -5.49 -9.71 15.12
C VAL A 119 -6.98 -9.39 15.24
N ASP A 120 -7.52 -9.33 16.46
CA ASP A 120 -8.93 -9.05 16.71
C ASP A 120 -9.39 -7.65 16.27
N ILE A 121 -8.45 -6.70 16.16
CA ILE A 121 -8.73 -5.33 15.68
C ILE A 121 -8.26 -5.09 14.24
N CYS A 122 -8.03 -6.17 13.49
CA CYS A 122 -7.60 -6.15 12.10
C CYS A 122 -8.71 -6.62 11.16
N ARG A 123 -8.52 -6.32 9.89
CA ARG A 123 -9.24 -6.98 8.80
C ARG A 123 -8.39 -8.09 8.18
N LYS A 124 -9.07 -9.00 7.50
CA LYS A 124 -8.47 -10.09 6.74
C LYS A 124 -7.78 -9.56 5.48
N PRO A 125 -6.69 -10.18 5.03
CA PRO A 125 -5.99 -9.79 3.79
C PRO A 125 -6.85 -9.82 2.52
N GLU A 126 -7.96 -10.53 2.53
CA GLU A 126 -8.88 -10.67 1.41
C GLU A 126 -9.42 -9.31 0.94
N ILE A 127 -9.63 -8.33 1.84
CA ILE A 127 -10.08 -6.99 1.45
C ILE A 127 -9.09 -6.32 0.48
N MET A 128 -7.79 -6.50 0.70
CA MET A 128 -6.75 -5.98 -0.18
C MET A 128 -6.75 -6.70 -1.53
N ALA A 129 -7.01 -8.00 -1.54
CA ALA A 129 -7.10 -8.79 -2.77
C ALA A 129 -8.32 -8.36 -3.62
N ASP A 130 -9.47 -8.15 -3.00
CA ASP A 130 -10.69 -7.70 -3.68
C ASP A 130 -10.55 -6.26 -4.18
N GLY A 131 -9.91 -5.38 -3.41
CA GLY A 131 -9.55 -4.03 -3.84
C GLY A 131 -8.60 -4.05 -5.06
N ALA A 132 -7.55 -4.86 -5.02
CA ALA A 132 -6.62 -5.02 -6.14
C ALA A 132 -7.32 -5.59 -7.39
N TRP A 133 -8.17 -6.59 -7.21
CA TRP A 133 -8.98 -7.16 -8.30
C TRP A 133 -9.89 -6.13 -8.95
N THR A 134 -10.56 -5.32 -8.13
CA THR A 134 -11.43 -4.23 -8.59
C THR A 134 -10.67 -3.21 -9.43
N ILE A 135 -9.49 -2.74 -8.99
CA ILE A 135 -8.64 -1.82 -9.76
C ILE A 135 -8.26 -2.41 -11.12
N ILE A 136 -7.85 -3.67 -11.15
CA ILE A 136 -7.37 -4.34 -12.37
C ILE A 136 -8.51 -4.57 -13.35
N THR A 137 -9.67 -5.01 -12.88
CA THR A 137 -10.82 -5.32 -13.75
C THR A 137 -11.50 -4.07 -14.30
N GLN A 138 -11.55 -2.98 -13.52
CA GLN A 138 -12.10 -1.69 -13.96
C GLN A 138 -11.11 -0.86 -14.77
N ARG A 139 -9.87 -1.32 -14.96
CA ARG A 139 -8.80 -0.62 -15.69
C ARG A 139 -8.60 0.82 -15.22
N GLN A 140 -8.67 1.03 -13.92
CA GLN A 140 -8.36 2.34 -13.33
C GLN A 140 -6.88 2.68 -13.52
N THR A 141 -6.56 3.96 -13.64
CA THR A 141 -5.17 4.45 -13.69
C THR A 141 -5.02 5.79 -12.98
N GLY A 142 -3.86 6.05 -12.40
CA GLY A 142 -3.57 7.29 -11.68
C GLY A 142 -4.27 7.39 -10.32
N GLN A 143 -4.83 6.29 -9.82
CA GLN A 143 -5.53 6.27 -8.54
C GLN A 143 -4.57 6.00 -7.39
N ASN A 144 -4.84 6.63 -6.26
CA ASN A 144 -4.10 6.50 -5.03
C ASN A 144 -5.12 6.36 -3.89
N LEU A 145 -5.67 5.16 -3.74
CA LEU A 145 -6.86 4.89 -2.96
C LEU A 145 -6.60 3.84 -1.87
N THR A 146 -7.48 3.85 -0.87
CA THR A 146 -7.56 2.75 0.08
C THR A 146 -8.47 1.63 -0.45
N ASP A 147 -8.35 0.45 0.15
CA ASP A 147 -9.17 -0.72 -0.18
C ASP A 147 -10.68 -0.42 -0.06
N GLU A 148 -11.09 0.21 1.04
CA GLU A 148 -12.49 0.61 1.21
C GLU A 148 -12.96 1.61 0.15
N GLN A 149 -12.12 2.60 -0.18
CA GLN A 149 -12.48 3.58 -1.22
C GLN A 149 -12.69 2.89 -2.57
N VAL A 150 -11.79 1.98 -2.93
CA VAL A 150 -11.91 1.19 -4.16
C VAL A 150 -13.18 0.35 -4.16
N LEU A 151 -13.42 -0.40 -3.10
CA LEU A 151 -14.57 -1.30 -3.00
C LEU A 151 -15.91 -0.54 -2.97
N LYS A 152 -15.94 0.64 -2.34
CA LYS A 152 -17.11 1.53 -2.39
C LYS A 152 -17.46 1.97 -3.81
N THR A 153 -16.46 2.21 -4.68
CA THR A 153 -16.72 2.51 -6.11
C THR A 153 -17.33 1.33 -6.86
N ALA A 154 -17.12 0.11 -6.37
CA ALA A 154 -17.74 -1.11 -6.90
C ALA A 154 -19.12 -1.43 -6.26
N GLY A 155 -19.63 -0.55 -5.39
CA GLY A 155 -20.92 -0.71 -4.73
C GLY A 155 -20.88 -1.54 -3.44
N ILE A 156 -19.71 -1.91 -2.95
CA ILE A 156 -19.55 -2.65 -1.70
C ILE A 156 -19.48 -1.64 -0.55
N THR A 157 -20.45 -1.69 0.37
CA THR A 157 -20.53 -0.77 1.51
C THR A 157 -20.48 -1.47 2.86
N ASP A 158 -20.67 -2.78 2.89
CA ASP A 158 -20.52 -3.60 4.09
C ASP A 158 -19.19 -4.35 4.06
N PHE A 159 -18.33 -4.04 5.01
CA PHE A 159 -17.02 -4.65 5.19
C PHE A 159 -16.94 -5.58 6.40
N SER A 160 -18.07 -5.89 7.03
CA SER A 160 -18.14 -6.67 8.27
C SER A 160 -17.52 -8.06 8.13
N HIS A 161 -17.68 -8.69 6.97
CA HIS A 161 -17.16 -10.03 6.68
C HIS A 161 -15.63 -10.09 6.58
N TYR A 162 -14.96 -8.93 6.40
CA TYR A 162 -13.50 -8.84 6.44
C TYR A 162 -12.95 -8.68 7.87
N ALA A 163 -13.77 -8.44 8.88
CA ALA A 163 -13.29 -8.41 10.26
C ALA A 163 -12.69 -9.77 10.65
N CYS A 164 -11.52 -9.76 11.28
CA CYS A 164 -10.92 -10.99 11.82
C CYS A 164 -11.75 -11.53 12.98
N ASN A 165 -12.24 -10.62 13.84
CA ASN A 165 -13.16 -10.95 14.93
C ASN A 165 -14.43 -10.08 14.81
N PRO A 166 -15.60 -10.68 14.52
CA PRO A 166 -16.84 -9.93 14.42
C PRO A 166 -17.28 -9.23 15.73
N ALA A 167 -16.82 -9.72 16.88
CA ALA A 167 -17.17 -9.14 18.18
C ALA A 167 -16.44 -7.81 18.46
N THR A 168 -15.38 -7.50 17.73
CA THR A 168 -14.57 -6.29 17.89
C THR A 168 -14.60 -5.37 16.68
N ILE A 169 -15.59 -5.49 15.83
CA ILE A 169 -15.71 -4.73 14.57
C ILE A 169 -15.62 -3.22 14.78
N ASP A 170 -16.19 -2.71 15.87
CA ASP A 170 -16.17 -1.28 16.22
C ASP A 170 -14.82 -0.81 16.77
N GLN A 171 -13.88 -1.74 16.99
CA GLN A 171 -12.53 -1.47 17.51
C GLN A 171 -11.46 -1.58 16.43
N ILE A 172 -11.82 -1.90 15.17
CA ILE A 172 -10.88 -2.02 14.07
C ILE A 172 -10.08 -0.71 13.93
N GLN A 173 -8.75 -0.84 13.93
CA GLN A 173 -7.85 0.31 13.92
C GLN A 173 -7.57 0.80 12.50
N LYS A 174 -7.55 2.11 12.31
CA LYS A 174 -7.07 2.71 11.07
C LYS A 174 -5.59 2.43 10.87
N ASP A 175 -5.19 2.25 9.62
CA ASP A 175 -3.79 2.07 9.25
C ASP A 175 -3.03 3.40 9.25
N PHE A 176 -1.70 3.31 9.15
CA PHE A 176 -0.82 4.47 9.08
C PHE A 176 -1.15 5.38 7.89
N PHE A 177 -0.79 6.65 8.02
CA PHE A 177 -0.93 7.71 7.00
C PHE A 177 -2.37 8.18 6.75
N LEU A 178 -3.34 7.65 7.49
CA LEU A 178 -4.75 8.03 7.42
C LEU A 178 -5.15 8.83 8.68
N ASP A 179 -5.96 9.89 8.48
CA ASP A 179 -6.47 10.74 9.56
C ASP A 179 -7.84 10.30 10.04
#